data_e07a26dd4278c05415c99a6ec0c67493
#
_entry.id   e07a26dd4278c05415c99a6ec0c67493
#
_cell.length_a   1.000
_cell.length_b   1.000
_cell.length_c   1.000
_cell.angle_alpha   90.00
_cell.angle_beta   90.00
_cell.angle_gamma   90.00
#
_symmetry.space_group_name_H-M   'P 1'
#
loop_
_entity.id
_entity.type
_entity.pdbx_description
1 polymer ?
#
loop_
_entity_poly.entity_id
_entity_poly.type
_entity_poly.pdbx_seq_one_letter_code
_entity_poly.pdbx_strand_id
1 'polypeptide(L)'
;MENFFSKNYWSVGFQSRLYDHLSPESYFESMQKVVAGLPDGNSLSLLDAGCGSGLLLRFLADRIKEGMIYTGMDLLDSGVEATRQRAEELGIAERVTCVQSDLASPLPVDAVKYDVVVGHFSLYTLASDELRKFALENLKSVMQPEGLLVLVNPSVNYDANLIIEQSIQLVGERYGPLVAFFKQYLVYPFTKAIGLRFIQKQLRLGIWKAYSREEFTQEFERAGFEVQHVEEVYAGSAFWGIGRQVAN
;
A
#
# COMPACT_ATOMS: atom_id res chain seq x y z
N MET A 1 7.28 -12.56 -20.55
CA MET A 1 6.81 -13.71 -19.74
C MET A 1 6.72 -13.37 -18.24
N GLU A 2 7.61 -12.53 -17.69
CA GLU A 2 7.63 -12.19 -16.26
C GLU A 2 6.40 -11.40 -15.77
N ASN A 3 5.88 -10.47 -16.57
CA ASN A 3 4.66 -9.72 -16.24
C ASN A 3 3.37 -10.58 -16.14
N PHE A 4 3.34 -11.74 -16.78
CA PHE A 4 2.19 -12.64 -16.76
C PHE A 4 2.05 -13.36 -15.42
N PHE A 5 3.16 -13.81 -14.83
CA PHE A 5 3.13 -14.52 -13.52
C PHE A 5 2.83 -13.58 -12.36
N SER A 6 3.36 -12.36 -12.37
CA SER A 6 3.06 -11.39 -11.30
C SER A 6 1.61 -10.92 -11.36
N LYS A 7 1.07 -10.62 -12.54
CA LYS A 7 -0.35 -10.26 -12.70
C LYS A 7 -1.28 -11.38 -12.22
N ASN A 8 -1.00 -12.63 -12.57
CA ASN A 8 -1.80 -13.77 -12.12
C ASN A 8 -1.71 -13.99 -10.60
N TYR A 9 -0.52 -13.81 -10.01
CA TYR A 9 -0.32 -13.93 -8.56
C TYR A 9 -1.23 -12.95 -7.79
N TRP A 10 -1.21 -11.67 -8.17
CA TRP A 10 -2.03 -10.65 -7.51
C TRP A 10 -3.53 -10.84 -7.81
N SER A 11 -3.90 -11.12 -9.07
CA SER A 11 -5.29 -11.30 -9.48
C SER A 11 -6.00 -12.43 -8.72
N VAL A 12 -5.38 -13.60 -8.60
CA VAL A 12 -5.92 -14.73 -7.85
C VAL A 12 -6.10 -14.38 -6.37
N GLY A 13 -5.13 -13.69 -5.78
CA GLY A 13 -5.18 -13.26 -4.40
C GLY A 13 -6.31 -12.25 -4.13
N PHE A 14 -6.56 -11.32 -5.03
CA PHE A 14 -7.64 -10.34 -4.89
C PHE A 14 -9.02 -11.00 -5.05
N GLN A 15 -9.22 -11.82 -6.09
CA GLN A 15 -10.51 -12.51 -6.33
C GLN A 15 -10.90 -13.45 -5.18
N SER A 16 -9.94 -14.12 -4.58
CA SER A 16 -10.21 -15.07 -3.48
C SER A 16 -10.25 -14.43 -2.10
N ARG A 17 -9.99 -13.11 -1.97
CA ARG A 17 -9.75 -12.42 -0.69
C ARG A 17 -8.70 -13.10 0.19
N LEU A 18 -7.84 -13.88 -0.43
CA LEU A 18 -6.80 -14.63 0.25
C LEU A 18 -5.88 -13.70 1.05
N TYR A 19 -5.63 -12.49 0.53
CA TYR A 19 -4.83 -11.48 1.23
C TYR A 19 -5.44 -11.00 2.53
N ASP A 20 -6.77 -10.99 2.67
CA ASP A 20 -7.45 -10.61 3.91
C ASP A 20 -7.11 -11.56 5.06
N HIS A 21 -6.94 -12.85 4.73
CA HIS A 21 -6.68 -13.91 5.71
C HIS A 21 -5.20 -14.22 5.88
N LEU A 22 -4.41 -14.08 4.82
CA LEU A 22 -3.00 -14.41 4.82
C LEU A 22 -2.07 -13.21 5.06
N SER A 23 -2.59 -11.97 5.09
CA SER A 23 -1.75 -10.81 5.43
C SER A 23 -1.25 -10.92 6.87
N PRO A 24 0.05 -10.74 7.10
CA PRO A 24 0.62 -10.77 8.45
C PRO A 24 0.18 -9.55 9.25
N GLU A 25 0.16 -9.65 10.59
CA GLU A 25 -0.30 -8.56 11.46
C GLU A 25 0.55 -7.29 11.31
N SER A 26 1.85 -7.43 11.06
CA SER A 26 2.76 -6.31 10.77
C SER A 26 2.38 -5.54 9.49
N TYR A 27 1.70 -6.19 8.52
CA TYR A 27 1.16 -5.51 7.34
C TYR A 27 0.01 -4.56 7.72
N PHE A 28 -0.89 -5.02 8.60
CA PHE A 28 -1.97 -4.17 9.12
C PHE A 28 -1.42 -3.05 10.01
N GLU A 29 -0.37 -3.32 10.78
CA GLU A 29 0.31 -2.29 11.56
C GLU A 29 0.90 -1.19 10.66
N SER A 30 1.53 -1.56 9.53
CA SER A 30 2.03 -0.56 8.58
C SER A 30 0.92 0.29 7.96
N MET A 31 -0.26 -0.28 7.70
CA MET A 31 -1.44 0.49 7.27
C MET A 31 -1.95 1.44 8.36
N GLN A 32 -1.95 1.00 9.63
CA GLN A 32 -2.32 1.87 10.75
C GLN A 32 -1.37 3.05 10.89
N LYS A 33 -0.06 2.85 10.65
CA LYS A 33 0.91 3.94 10.60
C LYS A 33 0.64 4.93 9.47
N VAL A 34 0.30 4.43 8.27
CA VAL A 34 -0.15 5.29 7.15
C VAL A 34 -1.33 6.15 7.59
N VAL A 35 -2.36 5.54 8.16
CA VAL A 35 -3.57 6.27 8.60
C VAL A 35 -3.27 7.28 9.72
N ALA A 36 -2.39 6.93 10.66
CA ALA A 36 -1.97 7.83 11.73
C ALA A 36 -1.13 9.02 11.23
N GLY A 37 -0.47 8.88 10.09
CA GLY A 37 0.29 9.97 9.43
C GLY A 37 -0.53 10.87 8.51
N LEU A 38 -1.83 10.59 8.34
CA LEU A 38 -2.71 11.46 7.54
C LEU A 38 -3.05 12.72 8.33
N PRO A 39 -3.27 13.85 7.63
CA PRO A 39 -3.71 15.08 8.26
C PRO A 39 -5.02 14.88 9.03
N ASP A 40 -5.19 15.65 10.10
CA ASP A 40 -6.47 15.73 10.81
C ASP A 40 -7.54 16.35 9.91
N GLY A 41 -8.80 16.00 10.18
CA GLY A 41 -9.97 16.51 9.45
C GLY A 41 -10.65 15.45 8.58
N ASN A 42 -11.95 15.70 8.36
CA ASN A 42 -12.85 14.71 7.73
C ASN A 42 -13.24 15.08 6.30
N SER A 43 -12.73 16.20 5.75
CA SER A 43 -13.06 16.68 4.40
C SER A 43 -11.90 16.45 3.40
N LEU A 44 -11.05 15.46 3.67
CA LEU A 44 -9.91 15.14 2.81
C LEU A 44 -10.32 14.32 1.60
N SER A 45 -9.70 14.58 0.47
CA SER A 45 -9.72 13.73 -0.72
C SER A 45 -8.43 12.89 -0.77
N LEU A 46 -8.59 11.56 -0.77
CA LEU A 46 -7.49 10.60 -0.77
C LEU A 46 -7.52 9.72 -2.01
N LEU A 47 -6.35 9.59 -2.66
CA LEU A 47 -6.10 8.60 -3.71
C LEU A 47 -5.24 7.45 -3.13
N ASP A 48 -5.75 6.23 -3.22
CA ASP A 48 -5.01 4.99 -2.92
C ASP A 48 -4.48 4.40 -4.23
N ALA A 49 -3.20 4.64 -4.47
CA ALA A 49 -2.49 4.28 -5.69
C ALA A 49 -1.96 2.84 -5.62
N GLY A 50 -2.69 1.89 -6.19
CA GLY A 50 -2.50 0.46 -6.04
C GLY A 50 -3.34 -0.08 -4.88
N CYS A 51 -4.64 0.19 -4.91
CA CYS A 51 -5.57 -0.12 -3.80
C CYS A 51 -5.76 -1.63 -3.54
N GLY A 52 -5.43 -2.48 -4.50
CA GLY A 52 -5.54 -3.92 -4.40
C GLY A 52 -6.95 -4.36 -4.00
N SER A 53 -7.07 -5.13 -2.92
CA SER A 53 -8.36 -5.57 -2.38
C SER A 53 -9.03 -4.54 -1.45
N GLY A 54 -8.55 -3.30 -1.41
CA GLY A 54 -9.13 -2.23 -0.60
C GLY A 54 -8.94 -2.41 0.91
N LEU A 55 -7.89 -3.10 1.35
CA LEU A 55 -7.66 -3.34 2.79
C LEU A 55 -7.51 -2.04 3.58
N LEU A 56 -6.98 -0.97 2.97
CA LEU A 56 -6.85 0.34 3.60
C LEU A 56 -8.21 0.93 4.00
N LEU A 57 -9.29 0.65 3.26
CA LEU A 57 -10.65 1.09 3.59
C LEU A 57 -11.12 0.65 4.98
N ARG A 58 -10.64 -0.50 5.49
CA ARG A 58 -10.98 -0.98 6.84
C ARG A 58 -10.52 -0.02 7.94
N PHE A 59 -9.44 0.70 7.71
CA PHE A 59 -8.85 1.65 8.65
C PHE A 59 -9.33 3.09 8.41
N LEU A 60 -9.91 3.36 7.23
CA LEU A 60 -10.42 4.68 6.86
C LEU A 60 -11.94 4.79 6.95
N ALA A 61 -12.66 3.69 7.20
CA ALA A 61 -14.12 3.62 7.09
C ALA A 61 -14.83 4.71 7.92
N ASP A 62 -14.39 4.97 9.14
CA ASP A 62 -15.01 5.97 10.01
C ASP A 62 -14.75 7.39 9.49
N ARG A 63 -13.52 7.70 9.05
CA ARG A 63 -13.21 9.00 8.42
C ARG A 63 -13.99 9.22 7.12
N ILE A 64 -14.22 8.15 6.34
CA ILE A 64 -15.02 8.22 5.11
C ILE A 64 -16.49 8.49 5.44
N LYS A 65 -17.06 7.85 6.47
CA LYS A 65 -18.42 8.16 6.96
C LYS A 65 -18.55 9.61 7.42
N GLU A 66 -17.52 10.15 8.03
CA GLU A 66 -17.45 11.52 8.53
C GLU A 66 -17.18 12.59 7.47
N GLY A 67 -16.83 12.19 6.23
CA GLY A 67 -16.72 13.16 5.13
C GLY A 67 -15.54 12.99 4.17
N MET A 68 -14.56 12.13 4.49
CA MET A 68 -13.45 11.85 3.57
C MET A 68 -13.96 11.24 2.27
N ILE A 69 -13.38 11.66 1.16
CA ILE A 69 -13.62 11.07 -0.18
C ILE A 69 -12.43 10.18 -0.52
N TYR A 70 -12.69 8.96 -0.92
CA TYR A 70 -11.66 8.00 -1.28
C TYR A 70 -11.76 7.61 -2.75
N THR A 71 -10.62 7.61 -3.43
CA THR A 71 -10.49 7.02 -4.77
C THR A 71 -9.45 5.89 -4.70
N GLY A 72 -9.88 4.67 -5.00
CA GLY A 72 -8.98 3.52 -5.16
C GLY A 72 -8.62 3.33 -6.62
N MET A 73 -7.33 3.19 -6.92
CA MET A 73 -6.84 2.96 -8.28
C MET A 73 -5.94 1.73 -8.31
N ASP A 74 -6.18 0.81 -9.23
CA ASP A 74 -5.36 -0.39 -9.43
C ASP A 74 -5.24 -0.75 -10.91
N LEU A 75 -4.14 -1.40 -11.28
CA LEU A 75 -3.92 -1.92 -12.63
C LEU A 75 -4.85 -3.10 -12.94
N LEU A 76 -5.20 -3.90 -11.92
CA LEU A 76 -5.98 -5.12 -12.06
C LEU A 76 -7.45 -4.85 -11.77
N ASP A 77 -8.31 -5.20 -12.71
CA ASP A 77 -9.77 -5.13 -12.56
C ASP A 77 -10.25 -5.90 -11.31
N SER A 78 -9.64 -7.05 -11.01
CA SER A 78 -9.95 -7.83 -9.80
C SER A 78 -9.66 -7.09 -8.49
N GLY A 79 -8.66 -6.21 -8.45
CA GLY A 79 -8.38 -5.34 -7.31
C GLY A 79 -9.44 -4.24 -7.18
N VAL A 80 -9.75 -3.58 -8.29
CA VAL A 80 -10.80 -2.55 -8.37
C VAL A 80 -12.14 -3.10 -7.88
N GLU A 81 -12.54 -4.28 -8.37
CA GLU A 81 -13.79 -4.93 -7.99
C GLU A 81 -13.80 -5.35 -6.51
N ALA A 82 -12.70 -5.91 -5.99
CA ALA A 82 -12.58 -6.27 -4.58
C ALA A 82 -12.66 -5.04 -3.66
N THR A 83 -12.08 -3.90 -4.09
CA THR A 83 -12.18 -2.63 -3.36
C THR A 83 -13.62 -2.10 -3.35
N ARG A 84 -14.33 -2.17 -4.48
CA ARG A 84 -15.75 -1.76 -4.58
C ARG A 84 -16.63 -2.58 -3.66
N GLN A 85 -16.52 -3.91 -3.70
CA GLN A 85 -17.27 -4.80 -2.82
C GLN A 85 -16.99 -4.53 -1.34
N ARG A 86 -15.74 -4.23 -0.98
CA ARG A 86 -15.39 -3.87 0.39
C ARG A 86 -16.04 -2.55 0.82
N ALA A 87 -16.09 -1.56 -0.06
CA ALA A 87 -16.77 -0.30 0.22
C ALA A 87 -18.26 -0.49 0.50
N GLU A 88 -18.92 -1.39 -0.25
CA GLU A 88 -20.33 -1.77 -0.02
C GLU A 88 -20.50 -2.45 1.35
N GLU A 89 -19.65 -3.44 1.67
CA GLU A 89 -19.68 -4.14 2.95
C GLU A 89 -19.46 -3.23 4.17
N LEU A 90 -18.64 -2.19 4.02
CA LEU A 90 -18.38 -1.20 5.06
C LEU A 90 -19.45 -0.09 5.12
N GLY A 91 -20.40 -0.06 4.17
CA GLY A 91 -21.45 0.95 4.08
C GLY A 91 -20.92 2.35 3.74
N ILE A 92 -19.88 2.42 2.89
CA ILE A 92 -19.21 3.67 2.50
C ILE A 92 -19.14 3.88 0.98
N ALA A 93 -19.84 3.05 0.21
CA ALA A 93 -19.74 3.03 -1.26
C ALA A 93 -20.04 4.39 -1.92
N GLU A 94 -20.93 5.21 -1.34
CA GLU A 94 -21.30 6.53 -1.88
C GLU A 94 -20.12 7.54 -1.90
N ARG A 95 -19.06 7.30 -1.09
CA ARG A 95 -17.88 8.15 -0.96
C ARG A 95 -16.61 7.49 -1.49
N VAL A 96 -16.75 6.33 -2.12
CA VAL A 96 -15.64 5.53 -2.66
C VAL A 96 -15.79 5.42 -4.18
N THR A 97 -14.78 5.91 -4.88
CA THR A 97 -14.64 5.71 -6.33
C THR A 97 -13.55 4.69 -6.59
N CYS A 98 -13.75 3.77 -7.52
CA CYS A 98 -12.76 2.76 -7.89
C CYS A 98 -12.49 2.82 -9.40
N VAL A 99 -11.22 2.98 -9.78
CA VAL A 99 -10.78 3.20 -11.16
C VAL A 99 -9.70 2.20 -11.54
N GLN A 100 -9.87 1.52 -12.68
CA GLN A 100 -8.79 0.73 -13.25
C GLN A 100 -7.84 1.65 -14.02
N SER A 101 -6.57 1.68 -13.63
CA SER A 101 -5.55 2.50 -14.29
C SER A 101 -4.14 1.97 -14.04
N ASP A 102 -3.26 2.22 -14.99
CA ASP A 102 -1.82 2.02 -14.83
C ASP A 102 -1.20 3.32 -14.30
N LEU A 103 -0.56 3.25 -13.13
CA LEU A 103 0.10 4.41 -12.50
C LEU A 103 1.23 4.98 -13.37
N ALA A 104 1.84 4.16 -14.23
CA ALA A 104 2.86 4.60 -15.17
C ALA A 104 2.28 5.19 -16.49
N SER A 105 0.96 5.37 -16.58
CA SER A 105 0.26 6.01 -17.69
C SER A 105 -0.46 7.27 -17.19
N PRO A 106 -0.83 8.23 -18.07
CA PRO A 106 -1.62 9.39 -17.67
C PRO A 106 -2.89 8.98 -16.93
N LEU A 107 -3.11 9.55 -15.76
CA LEU A 107 -4.23 9.15 -14.90
C LEU A 107 -5.57 9.70 -15.43
N PRO A 108 -6.66 8.90 -15.42
CA PRO A 108 -7.96 9.29 -16.00
C PRO A 108 -8.80 10.21 -15.08
N VAL A 109 -8.15 11.07 -14.30
CA VAL A 109 -8.77 11.91 -13.26
C VAL A 109 -8.57 13.40 -13.60
N ASP A 110 -9.22 13.87 -14.65
CA ASP A 110 -8.96 15.17 -15.24
C ASP A 110 -9.34 16.40 -14.39
N ALA A 111 -10.11 16.25 -13.32
CA ALA A 111 -10.63 17.39 -12.55
C ALA A 111 -10.47 17.29 -11.03
N VAL A 112 -10.15 16.12 -10.48
CA VAL A 112 -10.04 15.93 -9.03
C VAL A 112 -8.59 16.13 -8.60
N LYS A 113 -8.39 16.98 -7.60
CA LYS A 113 -7.09 17.14 -6.95
C LYS A 113 -7.17 16.52 -5.56
N TYR A 114 -6.20 15.68 -5.21
CA TYR A 114 -6.17 14.96 -3.94
C TYR A 114 -5.30 15.68 -2.90
N ASP A 115 -5.80 15.77 -1.69
CA ASP A 115 -5.04 16.28 -0.53
C ASP A 115 -3.96 15.29 -0.12
N VAL A 116 -4.25 13.99 -0.28
CA VAL A 116 -3.33 12.91 0.07
C VAL A 116 -3.33 11.85 -1.03
N VAL A 117 -2.14 11.40 -1.38
CA VAL A 117 -1.92 10.20 -2.20
C VAL A 117 -1.18 9.17 -1.38
N VAL A 118 -1.71 7.95 -1.31
CA VAL A 118 -1.10 6.82 -0.61
C VAL A 118 -0.66 5.77 -1.63
N GLY A 119 0.58 5.30 -1.51
CA GLY A 119 1.09 4.13 -2.23
C GLY A 119 1.59 3.08 -1.24
N HIS A 120 0.70 2.18 -0.81
CA HIS A 120 1.05 1.15 0.18
C HIS A 120 1.42 -0.16 -0.51
N PHE A 121 2.70 -0.46 -0.58
CA PHE A 121 3.25 -1.63 -1.29
C PHE A 121 2.78 -1.75 -2.75
N SER A 122 2.82 -0.64 -3.51
CA SER A 122 2.39 -0.61 -4.92
C SER A 122 3.53 -0.27 -5.89
N LEU A 123 4.20 0.88 -5.71
CA LEU A 123 5.15 1.41 -6.70
C LEU A 123 6.40 0.53 -6.90
N TYR A 124 6.84 -0.20 -5.89
CA TYR A 124 8.02 -1.06 -5.95
C TYR A 124 7.91 -2.19 -6.98
N THR A 125 6.70 -2.53 -7.42
CA THR A 125 6.44 -3.56 -8.44
C THR A 125 6.66 -3.08 -9.87
N LEU A 126 6.79 -1.77 -10.09
CA LEU A 126 7.10 -1.20 -11.39
C LEU A 126 8.51 -1.58 -11.82
N ALA A 127 8.64 -2.05 -13.07
CA ALA A 127 9.80 -2.79 -13.55
C ALA A 127 11.09 -1.95 -13.70
N SER A 128 11.00 -0.61 -13.74
CA SER A 128 12.18 0.24 -13.89
C SER A 128 12.06 1.55 -13.10
N ASP A 129 13.20 2.22 -12.89
CA ASP A 129 13.27 3.53 -12.24
C ASP A 129 12.51 4.58 -13.05
N GLU A 130 12.54 4.51 -14.38
CA GLU A 130 11.81 5.40 -15.28
C GLU A 130 10.29 5.26 -15.08
N LEU A 131 9.78 4.02 -15.00
CA LEU A 131 8.36 3.79 -14.77
C LEU A 131 7.91 4.28 -13.39
N ARG A 132 8.75 4.11 -12.36
CA ARG A 132 8.46 4.66 -11.02
C ARG A 132 8.46 6.19 -11.02
N LYS A 133 9.43 6.79 -11.72
CA LYS A 133 9.47 8.25 -11.90
C LYS A 133 8.21 8.76 -12.59
N PHE A 134 7.80 8.15 -13.71
CA PHE A 134 6.55 8.52 -14.41
C PHE A 134 5.33 8.36 -13.51
N ALA A 135 5.24 7.27 -12.75
CA ALA A 135 4.14 7.06 -11.81
C ALA A 135 4.10 8.18 -10.75
N LEU A 136 5.23 8.55 -10.17
CA LEU A 136 5.29 9.65 -9.19
C LEU A 136 4.95 11.01 -9.81
N GLU A 137 5.39 11.29 -11.03
CA GLU A 137 5.01 12.52 -11.76
C GLU A 137 3.50 12.56 -12.05
N ASN A 138 2.91 11.43 -12.46
CA ASN A 138 1.47 11.31 -12.66
C ASN A 138 0.70 11.53 -11.35
N LEU A 139 1.12 10.88 -10.26
CA LEU A 139 0.52 11.06 -8.93
C LEU A 139 0.63 12.51 -8.47
N LYS A 140 1.80 13.15 -8.63
CA LYS A 140 1.99 14.56 -8.31
C LYS A 140 1.05 15.47 -9.11
N SER A 141 0.82 15.16 -10.38
CA SER A 141 -0.02 15.98 -11.27
C SER A 141 -1.49 16.05 -10.81
N VAL A 142 -1.96 15.08 -10.04
CA VAL A 142 -3.34 14.99 -9.52
C VAL A 142 -3.45 15.41 -8.04
N MET A 143 -2.38 15.91 -7.45
CA MET A 143 -2.38 16.38 -6.05
C MET A 143 -2.70 17.87 -5.95
N GLN A 144 -3.28 18.26 -4.82
CA GLN A 144 -3.40 19.66 -4.42
C GLN A 144 -2.00 20.27 -4.17
N PRO A 145 -1.81 21.57 -4.34
CA PRO A 145 -0.64 22.25 -3.79
C PRO A 145 -0.49 21.92 -2.29
N GLU A 146 0.72 21.67 -1.81
CA GLU A 146 1.01 21.25 -0.43
C GLU A 146 0.42 19.86 -0.05
N GLY A 147 -0.13 19.11 -1.01
CA GLY A 147 -0.64 17.77 -0.80
C GLY A 147 0.44 16.80 -0.30
N LEU A 148 0.03 15.75 0.41
CA LEU A 148 0.93 14.75 0.99
C LEU A 148 0.97 13.47 0.14
N LEU A 149 2.19 13.03 -0.17
CA LEU A 149 2.47 11.71 -0.70
C LEU A 149 2.92 10.80 0.46
N VAL A 150 2.21 9.70 0.67
CA VAL A 150 2.53 8.71 1.71
C VAL A 150 2.88 7.39 1.03
N LEU A 151 4.10 6.92 1.20
CA LEU A 151 4.58 5.69 0.58
C LEU A 151 4.97 4.65 1.63
N VAL A 152 4.70 3.38 1.31
CA VAL A 152 5.31 2.23 1.99
C VAL A 152 5.89 1.31 0.93
N ASN A 153 7.21 1.12 0.95
CA ASN A 153 7.91 0.27 -0.01
C ASN A 153 8.92 -0.65 0.70
N PRO A 154 9.21 -1.85 0.13
CA PRO A 154 10.13 -2.81 0.73
C PRO A 154 11.56 -2.26 0.88
N SER A 155 12.21 -2.58 2.00
CA SER A 155 13.61 -2.30 2.23
C SER A 155 14.52 -3.39 1.65
N VAL A 156 15.81 -3.07 1.45
CA VAL A 156 16.86 -4.05 1.12
C VAL A 156 17.02 -5.14 2.19
N ASN A 157 16.55 -4.87 3.40
CA ASN A 157 16.56 -5.78 4.56
C ASN A 157 15.27 -6.64 4.65
N TYR A 158 14.50 -6.75 3.57
CA TYR A 158 13.24 -7.52 3.59
C TYR A 158 13.47 -8.97 4.02
N ASP A 159 12.89 -9.37 5.16
CA ASP A 159 13.01 -10.71 5.72
C ASP A 159 11.65 -11.30 6.13
N ALA A 160 11.25 -12.36 5.39
CA ALA A 160 10.00 -13.06 5.64
C ALA A 160 9.90 -13.71 7.04
N ASN A 161 11.05 -14.02 7.70
CA ASN A 161 11.04 -14.60 9.03
C ASN A 161 10.74 -13.52 10.08
N LEU A 162 11.47 -12.39 10.01
CA LEU A 162 11.28 -11.27 10.94
C LEU A 162 9.86 -10.69 10.85
N ILE A 163 9.29 -10.62 9.64
CA ILE A 163 7.89 -10.19 9.42
C ILE A 163 6.92 -11.12 10.18
N ILE A 164 7.12 -12.42 10.10
CA ILE A 164 6.26 -13.40 10.80
C ILE A 164 6.48 -13.35 12.31
N GLU A 165 7.71 -13.23 12.78
CA GLU A 165 8.03 -13.13 14.20
C GLU A 165 7.38 -11.91 14.85
N GLN A 166 7.52 -10.73 14.25
CA GLN A 166 6.82 -9.52 14.70
C GLN A 166 5.30 -9.71 14.66
N SER A 167 4.76 -10.32 13.59
CA SER A 167 3.32 -10.53 13.47
C SER A 167 2.76 -11.47 14.55
N ILE A 168 3.51 -12.50 14.97
CA ILE A 168 3.11 -13.37 16.08
C ILE A 168 3.09 -12.59 17.39
N GLN A 169 4.09 -11.75 17.64
CA GLN A 169 4.14 -10.88 18.83
C GLN A 169 2.92 -9.95 18.85
N LEU A 170 2.68 -9.20 17.76
CA LEU A 170 1.55 -8.26 17.64
C LEU A 170 0.19 -8.95 17.84
N VAL A 171 0.02 -10.16 17.29
CA VAL A 171 -1.20 -10.95 17.51
C VAL A 171 -1.33 -11.36 18.98
N GLY A 172 -0.22 -11.75 19.63
CA GLY A 172 -0.21 -12.11 21.05
C GLY A 172 -0.64 -10.94 21.93
N GLU A 173 -0.14 -9.74 21.65
CA GLU A 173 -0.45 -8.51 22.37
C GLU A 173 -1.91 -8.06 22.16
N ARG A 174 -2.43 -8.16 20.92
CA ARG A 174 -3.77 -7.65 20.55
C ARG A 174 -4.90 -8.64 20.85
N TYR A 175 -4.68 -9.93 20.63
CA TYR A 175 -5.74 -10.95 20.62
C TYR A 175 -5.46 -12.10 21.60
N GLY A 176 -4.32 -12.08 22.28
CA GLY A 176 -3.93 -13.07 23.26
C GLY A 176 -3.17 -14.29 22.71
N PRO A 177 -2.57 -15.09 23.60
CA PRO A 177 -1.62 -16.15 23.24
C PRO A 177 -2.26 -17.31 22.46
N LEU A 178 -3.53 -17.61 22.68
CA LEU A 178 -4.23 -18.69 21.96
C LEU A 178 -4.39 -18.36 20.47
N VAL A 179 -4.75 -17.10 20.15
CA VAL A 179 -4.87 -16.64 18.76
C VAL A 179 -3.50 -16.61 18.09
N ALA A 180 -2.46 -16.14 18.80
CA ALA A 180 -1.09 -16.14 18.31
C ALA A 180 -0.63 -17.58 17.98
N PHE A 181 -0.86 -18.55 18.86
CA PHE A 181 -0.55 -19.95 18.64
C PHE A 181 -1.26 -20.49 17.38
N PHE A 182 -2.56 -20.24 17.24
CA PHE A 182 -3.32 -20.67 16.06
C PHE A 182 -2.75 -20.07 14.76
N LYS A 183 -2.54 -18.75 14.73
CA LYS A 183 -1.97 -18.08 13.55
C LYS A 183 -0.55 -18.58 13.23
N GLN A 184 0.29 -18.78 14.24
CA GLN A 184 1.67 -19.26 14.09
C GLN A 184 1.74 -20.62 13.39
N TYR A 185 0.88 -21.58 13.75
CA TYR A 185 0.98 -22.95 13.26
C TYR A 185 0.07 -23.25 12.07
N LEU A 186 -1.04 -22.53 11.89
CA LEU A 186 -2.01 -22.84 10.83
C LEU A 186 -2.07 -21.78 9.72
N VAL A 187 -1.82 -20.51 10.01
CA VAL A 187 -1.95 -19.43 9.00
C VAL A 187 -0.58 -19.00 8.46
N TYR A 188 0.32 -18.64 9.33
CA TYR A 188 1.60 -18.02 8.96
C TYR A 188 2.57 -18.91 8.18
N PRO A 189 2.57 -20.25 8.29
CA PRO A 189 3.34 -21.08 7.37
C PRO A 189 2.92 -20.88 5.90
N PHE A 190 1.61 -20.73 5.64
CA PHE A 190 1.09 -20.45 4.29
C PHE A 190 1.38 -19.01 3.86
N THR A 191 1.15 -18.02 4.73
CA THR A 191 1.54 -16.62 4.48
C THR A 191 3.00 -16.52 4.05
N LYS A 192 3.90 -17.17 4.80
CA LYS A 192 5.32 -17.18 4.54
C LYS A 192 5.67 -17.87 3.22
N ALA A 193 5.11 -19.07 2.99
CA ALA A 193 5.47 -19.91 1.84
C ALA A 193 4.95 -19.34 0.52
N ILE A 194 3.69 -18.90 0.49
CA ILE A 194 3.01 -18.45 -0.73
C ILE A 194 3.27 -16.96 -1.00
N GLY A 195 3.24 -16.11 0.05
CA GLY A 195 3.34 -14.65 -0.07
C GLY A 195 4.75 -14.12 0.13
N LEU A 196 5.20 -14.08 1.38
CA LEU A 196 6.40 -13.34 1.76
C LEU A 196 7.69 -13.84 1.09
N ARG A 197 7.88 -15.16 0.98
CA ARG A 197 9.05 -15.73 0.30
C ARG A 197 9.05 -15.46 -1.20
N PHE A 198 7.89 -15.41 -1.82
CA PHE A 198 7.78 -15.03 -3.22
C PHE A 198 8.22 -13.58 -3.41
N ILE A 199 7.69 -12.64 -2.61
CA ILE A 199 8.09 -11.22 -2.63
C ILE A 199 9.59 -11.09 -2.38
N GLN A 200 10.11 -11.73 -1.32
CA GLN A 200 11.54 -11.70 -0.98
C GLN A 200 12.42 -12.19 -2.14
N LYS A 201 11.98 -13.21 -2.87
CA LYS A 201 12.68 -13.71 -4.06
C LYS A 201 12.69 -12.66 -5.19
N GLN A 202 11.55 -12.01 -5.47
CA GLN A 202 11.49 -10.97 -6.51
C GLN A 202 12.39 -9.77 -6.18
N LEU A 203 12.42 -9.34 -4.93
CA LEU A 203 13.30 -8.26 -4.44
C LEU A 203 14.78 -8.64 -4.58
N ARG A 204 15.17 -9.86 -4.17
CA ARG A 204 16.57 -10.35 -4.28
C ARG A 204 17.04 -10.50 -5.72
N LEU A 205 16.15 -10.82 -6.64
CA LEU A 205 16.44 -10.93 -8.07
C LEU A 205 16.46 -9.56 -8.78
N GLY A 206 16.10 -8.47 -8.08
CA GLY A 206 16.00 -7.14 -8.67
C GLY A 206 14.85 -6.99 -9.67
N ILE A 207 13.88 -7.93 -9.68
CA ILE A 207 12.68 -7.84 -10.52
C ILE A 207 11.74 -6.76 -9.96
N TRP A 208 11.66 -6.67 -8.62
CA TRP A 208 10.99 -5.61 -7.88
C TRP A 208 12.01 -4.80 -7.09
N LYS A 209 11.74 -3.51 -6.91
CA LYS A 209 12.64 -2.59 -6.22
C LYS A 209 12.60 -2.82 -4.71
N ALA A 210 13.79 -3.05 -4.13
CA ALA A 210 14.03 -2.89 -2.70
C ALA A 210 14.84 -1.61 -2.48
N TYR A 211 14.59 -0.90 -1.40
CA TYR A 211 15.16 0.41 -1.11
C TYR A 211 16.14 0.37 0.06
N SER A 212 17.27 1.09 -0.05
CA SER A 212 17.93 1.62 1.14
C SER A 212 17.13 2.82 1.66
N ARG A 213 17.41 3.28 2.89
CA ARG A 213 16.78 4.50 3.42
C ARG A 213 17.07 5.72 2.53
N GLU A 214 18.32 5.82 2.07
CA GLU A 214 18.79 6.90 1.22
C GLU A 214 18.07 6.89 -0.15
N GLU A 215 17.97 5.73 -0.79
CA GLU A 215 17.26 5.60 -2.06
C GLU A 215 15.77 5.94 -1.93
N PHE A 216 15.14 5.50 -0.83
CA PHE A 216 13.73 5.78 -0.55
C PHE A 216 13.49 7.29 -0.35
N THR A 217 14.36 7.97 0.40
CA THR A 217 14.32 9.42 0.59
C THR A 217 14.53 10.16 -0.73
N GLN A 218 15.56 9.77 -1.48
CA GLN A 218 15.87 10.38 -2.78
C GLN A 218 14.75 10.22 -3.81
N GLU A 219 13.93 9.18 -3.73
CA GLU A 219 12.81 8.98 -4.64
C GLU A 219 11.74 10.07 -4.46
N PHE A 220 11.43 10.46 -3.21
CA PHE A 220 10.58 11.60 -2.91
C PHE A 220 11.18 12.91 -3.44
N GLU A 221 12.46 13.17 -3.14
CA GLU A 221 13.13 14.40 -3.51
C GLU A 221 13.21 14.59 -5.04
N ARG A 222 13.56 13.51 -5.78
CA ARG A 222 13.61 13.52 -7.26
C ARG A 222 12.23 13.74 -7.89
N ALA A 223 11.16 13.32 -7.24
CA ALA A 223 9.80 13.60 -7.66
C ALA A 223 9.31 15.00 -7.25
N GLY A 224 10.13 15.78 -6.55
CA GLY A 224 9.85 17.16 -6.13
C GLY A 224 8.93 17.24 -4.91
N PHE A 225 9.12 16.31 -3.96
CA PHE A 225 8.50 16.35 -2.64
C PHE A 225 9.56 16.68 -1.57
N GLU A 226 9.19 17.51 -0.61
CA GLU A 226 9.95 17.73 0.61
C GLU A 226 9.65 16.60 1.60
N VAL A 227 10.68 15.85 1.98
CA VAL A 227 10.53 14.71 2.90
C VAL A 227 10.28 15.21 4.32
N GLN A 228 9.11 14.85 4.87
CA GLN A 228 8.69 15.22 6.22
C GLN A 228 9.04 14.12 7.23
N HIS A 229 8.97 12.87 6.81
CA HIS A 229 9.18 11.71 7.67
C HIS A 229 9.64 10.48 6.89
N VAL A 230 10.54 9.69 7.48
CA VAL A 230 10.90 8.33 7.02
C VAL A 230 11.18 7.46 8.23
N GLU A 231 10.48 6.32 8.32
CA GLU A 231 10.60 5.34 9.40
C GLU A 231 10.64 3.91 8.86
N GLU A 232 11.33 3.02 9.56
CA GLU A 232 11.25 1.58 9.31
C GLU A 232 9.96 1.01 9.87
N VAL A 233 9.29 0.19 9.07
CA VAL A 233 8.07 -0.54 9.43
C VAL A 233 8.19 -2.00 8.99
N TYR A 234 7.19 -2.80 9.29
CA TYR A 234 7.12 -4.16 8.80
C TYR A 234 8.34 -5.00 9.20
N ALA A 235 8.72 -4.95 10.49
CA ALA A 235 9.92 -5.58 11.05
C ALA A 235 11.24 -5.13 10.39
N GLY A 236 11.38 -3.84 10.04
CA GLY A 236 12.53 -3.33 9.30
C GLY A 236 12.58 -3.74 7.82
N SER A 237 11.55 -4.48 7.36
CA SER A 237 11.46 -5.00 5.99
C SER A 237 10.87 -4.00 5.00
N ALA A 238 10.45 -2.82 5.46
CA ALA A 238 9.94 -1.73 4.63
C ALA A 238 10.23 -0.37 5.25
N PHE A 239 10.17 0.66 4.42
CA PHE A 239 10.13 2.06 4.84
C PHE A 239 8.74 2.62 4.63
N TRP A 240 8.27 3.39 5.59
CA TRP A 240 7.14 4.29 5.51
C TRP A 240 7.64 5.73 5.47
N GLY A 241 7.15 6.51 4.54
CA GLY A 241 7.57 7.90 4.38
C GLY A 241 6.42 8.82 4.01
N ILE A 242 6.58 10.09 4.38
CA ILE A 242 5.67 11.19 4.04
C ILE A 242 6.49 12.29 3.36
N GLY A 243 6.06 12.68 2.17
CA GLY A 243 6.58 13.83 1.44
C GLY A 243 5.49 14.86 1.17
N ARG A 244 5.80 16.14 1.32
CA ARG A 244 4.90 17.24 0.98
C ARG A 244 5.24 17.76 -0.41
N GLN A 245 4.23 17.95 -1.25
CA GLN A 245 4.43 18.59 -2.55
C GLN A 245 4.92 20.03 -2.36
N VAL A 246 6.07 20.36 -2.95
CA VAL A 246 6.58 21.73 -2.94
C VAL A 246 5.75 22.56 -3.93
N ALA A 247 5.22 23.69 -3.48
CA ALA A 247 4.58 24.66 -4.36
C ALA A 247 5.62 25.21 -5.35
N ASN A 248 5.31 25.15 -6.64
CA ASN A 248 6.14 25.76 -7.69
C ASN A 248 5.91 27.26 -7.74
#